data_eaf6fef9507eda1d4be93a570e165092
#
_entry.id   eaf6fef9507eda1d4be93a570e165092
#
_cell.length_a   1.000
_cell.length_b   1.000
_cell.length_c   1.000
_cell.angle_alpha   90.00
_cell.angle_beta   90.00
_cell.angle_gamma   90.00
#
_symmetry.space_group_name_H-M   'P 1'
#
loop_
_entity.id
_entity.type
_entity.pdbx_description
1 polymer ?
#
loop_
_entity_poly.entity_id
_entity_poly.type
_entity_poly.pdbx_seq_one_letter_code
_entity_poly.pdbx_strand_id
1 'polypeptide(L)'
;HQLSEQEANEIEVTWEDQQSINAFSRLNSTYSDLLEDLRVGKEEREALDDLAMELELADEDEPILYRIADTFVSLPHQDAMERLEAEQQEADGKLSELQARLDEYDAQMKQLKVKLYAKFGDNISEYAF
;
A
#
# COMPACT_ATOMS: atom_id res chain seq x y z
N HIS A 1 40.19 -21.47 -6.69
CA HIS A 1 40.34 -20.58 -5.55
C HIS A 1 39.01 -20.39 -4.86
N GLN A 2 38.96 -20.65 -3.59
CA GLN A 2 37.76 -20.48 -2.79
C GLN A 2 37.90 -19.18 -2.00
N LEU A 3 36.90 -18.30 -2.13
CA LEU A 3 36.82 -17.11 -1.32
C LEU A 3 36.67 -17.48 0.16
N SER A 4 37.58 -17.05 0.98
CA SER A 4 37.46 -17.25 2.42
C SER A 4 36.41 -16.32 2.98
N GLU A 5 35.87 -16.64 4.15
CA GLU A 5 34.96 -15.75 4.87
C GLU A 5 35.60 -14.38 5.11
N GLN A 6 36.91 -14.36 5.33
CA GLN A 6 37.68 -13.15 5.53
C GLN A 6 37.68 -12.26 4.28
N GLU A 7 37.85 -12.86 3.09
CA GLU A 7 37.79 -12.12 1.84
C GLU A 7 36.40 -11.59 1.55
N ALA A 8 35.36 -12.37 1.83
CA ALA A 8 33.97 -11.93 1.70
C ALA A 8 33.66 -10.77 2.65
N ASN A 9 34.21 -10.79 3.86
CA ASN A 9 34.02 -9.73 4.86
C ASN A 9 34.85 -8.49 4.56
N GLU A 10 35.81 -8.56 3.63
CA GLU A 10 36.64 -7.43 3.20
C GLU A 10 36.00 -6.61 2.09
N ILE A 11 34.79 -6.96 1.62
CA ILE A 11 34.09 -6.16 0.64
C ILE A 11 33.81 -4.80 1.25
N GLU A 12 34.41 -3.78 0.64
CA GLU A 12 34.26 -2.41 1.11
C GLU A 12 32.88 -1.85 0.79
N VAL A 13 32.23 -1.25 1.78
CA VAL A 13 30.98 -0.52 1.61
C VAL A 13 31.35 0.95 1.36
N THR A 14 31.14 1.39 0.13
CA THR A 14 31.39 2.80 -0.24
C THR A 14 30.25 3.69 0.29
N TRP A 15 30.47 5.02 0.21
CA TRP A 15 29.44 5.98 0.54
C TRP A 15 28.20 5.80 -0.35
N GLU A 16 28.40 5.56 -1.66
CA GLU A 16 27.31 5.30 -2.61
C GLU A 16 26.54 4.03 -2.25
N ASP A 17 27.25 2.98 -1.84
CA ASP A 17 26.62 1.74 -1.37
C ASP A 17 25.75 1.99 -0.15
N GLN A 18 26.27 2.76 0.80
CA GLN A 18 25.52 3.11 2.00
C GLN A 18 24.27 3.92 1.66
N GLN A 19 24.36 4.83 0.69
CA GLN A 19 23.20 5.58 0.22
C GLN A 19 22.15 4.66 -0.41
N SER A 20 22.59 3.69 -1.20
CA SER A 20 21.70 2.69 -1.80
C SER A 20 21.03 1.82 -0.74
N ILE A 21 21.78 1.38 0.26
CA ILE A 21 21.25 0.60 1.38
C ILE A 21 20.20 1.40 2.15
N ASN A 22 20.51 2.65 2.45
CA ASN A 22 19.60 3.55 3.16
C ASN A 22 18.33 3.81 2.33
N ALA A 23 18.48 4.02 1.03
CA ALA A 23 17.35 4.21 0.12
C ALA A 23 16.45 2.97 0.10
N PHE A 24 17.05 1.77 0.02
CA PHE A 24 16.27 0.53 0.08
C PHE A 24 15.50 0.41 1.38
N SER A 25 16.14 0.70 2.52
CA SER A 25 15.49 0.64 3.83
C SER A 25 14.31 1.59 3.93
N ARG A 26 14.46 2.83 3.42
CA ARG A 26 13.36 3.80 3.41
C ARG A 26 12.21 3.35 2.51
N LEU A 27 12.54 2.86 1.30
CA LEU A 27 11.53 2.36 0.37
C LEU A 27 10.79 1.16 0.96
N ASN A 28 11.51 0.24 1.57
CA ASN A 28 10.92 -0.94 2.20
C ASN A 28 9.96 -0.57 3.34
N SER A 29 10.37 0.38 4.19
CA SER A 29 9.52 0.87 5.28
C SER A 29 8.26 1.54 4.74
N THR A 30 8.39 2.41 3.75
CA THR A 30 7.24 3.08 3.12
C THR A 30 6.35 2.07 2.41
N TYR A 31 6.94 1.08 1.74
CA TYR A 31 6.20 0.02 1.07
C TYR A 31 5.33 -0.77 2.06
N SER A 32 5.89 -1.11 3.23
CA SER A 32 5.14 -1.78 4.28
C SER A 32 3.96 -0.95 4.77
N ASP A 33 4.17 0.36 4.97
CA ASP A 33 3.10 1.27 5.38
C ASP A 33 2.00 1.36 4.33
N LEU A 34 2.38 1.42 3.05
CA LEU A 34 1.42 1.45 1.94
C LEU A 34 0.64 0.14 1.81
N LEU A 35 1.27 -1.01 2.09
CA LEU A 35 0.56 -2.30 2.12
C LEU A 35 -0.53 -2.30 3.17
N GLU A 36 -0.25 -1.75 4.36
CA GLU A 36 -1.24 -1.63 5.42
C GLU A 36 -2.37 -0.68 5.02
N ASP A 37 -2.04 0.45 4.41
CA ASP A 37 -3.04 1.40 3.89
C ASP A 37 -3.93 0.72 2.83
N LEU A 38 -3.33 -0.10 1.96
CA LEU A 38 -4.07 -0.85 0.96
C LEU A 38 -5.04 -1.85 1.60
N ARG A 39 -4.57 -2.55 2.63
CA ARG A 39 -5.41 -3.50 3.38
C ARG A 39 -6.63 -2.80 3.99
N VAL A 40 -6.39 -1.70 4.68
CA VAL A 40 -7.45 -0.89 5.30
C VAL A 40 -8.42 -0.35 4.23
N GLY A 41 -7.87 0.17 3.13
CA GLY A 41 -8.68 0.68 2.03
C GLY A 41 -9.58 -0.38 1.39
N LYS A 42 -9.08 -1.61 1.25
CA LYS A 42 -9.88 -2.73 0.75
C LYS A 42 -11.01 -3.10 1.70
N GLU A 43 -10.76 -3.09 3.01
CA GLU A 43 -11.79 -3.32 4.01
C GLU A 43 -12.88 -2.24 3.96
N GLU A 44 -12.48 -0.98 3.84
CA GLU A 44 -13.43 0.14 3.69
C GLU A 44 -14.27 0.01 2.42
N ARG A 45 -13.62 -0.39 1.31
CA ARG A 45 -14.32 -0.61 0.04
C ARG A 45 -15.34 -1.75 0.15
N GLU A 46 -14.99 -2.82 0.81
CA GLU A 46 -15.88 -3.96 1.05
C GLU A 46 -17.06 -3.56 1.92
N ALA A 47 -16.83 -2.73 2.94
CA ALA A 47 -17.92 -2.20 3.77
C ALA A 47 -18.91 -1.36 2.96
N LEU A 48 -18.44 -0.59 1.98
CA LEU A 48 -19.30 0.15 1.07
C LEU A 48 -20.13 -0.77 0.17
N ASP A 49 -19.57 -1.88 -0.28
CA ASP A 49 -20.29 -2.89 -1.04
C ASP A 49 -21.41 -3.53 -0.21
N ASP A 50 -21.12 -3.84 1.05
CA ASP A 50 -22.10 -4.42 1.96
C ASP A 50 -23.25 -3.44 2.20
N LEU A 51 -22.94 -2.15 2.36
CA LEU A 51 -23.94 -1.11 2.50
C LEU A 51 -24.78 -0.97 1.23
N ALA A 52 -24.17 -1.08 0.05
CA ALA A 52 -24.90 -1.06 -1.22
C ALA A 52 -25.94 -2.17 -1.29
N MET A 53 -25.57 -3.37 -0.85
CA MET A 53 -26.51 -4.50 -0.81
C MET A 53 -27.67 -4.24 0.14
N GLU A 54 -27.40 -3.65 1.32
CA GLU A 54 -28.44 -3.29 2.28
C GLU A 54 -29.40 -2.25 1.69
N LEU A 55 -28.89 -1.25 0.99
CA LEU A 55 -29.71 -0.20 0.39
C LEU A 55 -30.55 -0.74 -0.76
N GLU A 56 -30.04 -1.71 -1.53
CA GLU A 56 -30.81 -2.37 -2.58
C GLU A 56 -32.02 -3.14 -2.03
N LEU A 57 -31.88 -3.71 -0.82
CA LEU A 57 -32.94 -4.46 -0.16
C LEU A 57 -33.91 -3.58 0.62
N ALA A 58 -33.55 -2.33 0.88
CA ALA A 58 -34.38 -1.40 1.62
C ALA A 58 -35.52 -0.84 0.75
N ASP A 59 -36.59 -0.40 1.40
CA ASP A 59 -37.72 0.25 0.74
C ASP A 59 -37.28 1.63 0.22
N GLU A 60 -37.47 1.84 -1.08
CA GLU A 60 -37.10 3.10 -1.75
C GLU A 60 -37.86 4.33 -1.19
N ASP A 61 -39.03 4.11 -0.60
CA ASP A 61 -39.87 5.17 -0.04
C ASP A 61 -39.50 5.53 1.40
N GLU A 62 -38.62 4.75 2.03
CA GLU A 62 -38.20 5.00 3.40
C GLU A 62 -36.86 5.74 3.46
N PRO A 63 -36.71 6.71 4.39
CA PRO A 63 -35.43 7.37 4.56
C PRO A 63 -34.39 6.43 5.13
N ILE A 64 -33.13 6.68 4.75
CA ILE A 64 -31.97 5.90 5.18
C ILE A 64 -31.19 6.72 6.21
N LEU A 65 -30.84 6.10 7.32
CA LEU A 65 -29.96 6.71 8.31
C LEU A 65 -28.51 6.48 7.84
N TYR A 66 -27.93 7.52 7.27
CA TYR A 66 -26.62 7.46 6.64
C TYR A 66 -25.54 8.11 7.50
N ARG A 67 -24.42 7.45 7.66
CA ARG A 67 -23.30 7.98 8.43
C ARG A 67 -22.53 9.01 7.60
N ILE A 68 -22.43 10.23 8.13
CA ILE A 68 -21.63 11.31 7.55
C ILE A 68 -20.70 11.83 8.64
N ALA A 69 -19.39 11.62 8.46
CA ALA A 69 -18.37 11.87 9.49
C ALA A 69 -18.69 11.07 10.76
N ASP A 70 -18.87 11.73 11.89
CA ASP A 70 -19.14 11.08 13.18
C ASP A 70 -20.63 11.05 13.54
N THR A 71 -21.50 11.46 12.62
CA THR A 71 -22.92 11.54 12.89
C THR A 71 -23.73 10.78 11.85
N PHE A 72 -25.00 10.50 12.20
CA PHE A 72 -25.95 9.89 11.29
C PHE A 72 -26.97 10.93 10.85
N VAL A 73 -27.24 10.96 9.55
CA VAL A 73 -28.17 11.87 8.93
C VAL A 73 -29.23 11.06 8.19
N SER A 74 -30.50 11.42 8.39
CA SER A 74 -31.58 10.80 7.63
C SER A 74 -31.61 11.38 6.22
N LEU A 75 -31.41 10.51 5.22
CA LEU A 75 -31.41 10.89 3.81
C LEU A 75 -32.52 10.13 3.07
N PRO A 76 -33.14 10.75 2.04
CA PRO A 76 -33.94 10.00 1.11
C PRO A 76 -33.13 8.86 0.50
N HIS A 77 -33.78 7.73 0.22
CA HIS A 77 -33.11 6.54 -0.32
C HIS A 77 -32.26 6.88 -1.55
N GLN A 78 -32.79 7.65 -2.49
CA GLN A 78 -32.07 8.05 -3.70
C GLN A 78 -30.79 8.84 -3.36
N ASP A 79 -30.87 9.78 -2.43
CA ASP A 79 -29.71 10.58 -2.03
C ASP A 79 -28.64 9.72 -1.34
N ALA A 80 -29.08 8.76 -0.54
CA ALA A 80 -28.16 7.79 0.09
C ALA A 80 -27.45 6.95 -0.98
N MET A 81 -28.15 6.48 -2.00
CA MET A 81 -27.56 5.71 -3.10
C MET A 81 -26.56 6.52 -3.90
N GLU A 82 -26.87 7.77 -4.21
CA GLU A 82 -25.95 8.67 -4.93
C GLU A 82 -24.69 8.94 -4.12
N ARG A 83 -24.83 9.17 -2.83
CA ARG A 83 -23.71 9.41 -1.94
C ARG A 83 -22.83 8.17 -1.82
N LEU A 84 -23.44 7.00 -1.69
CA LEU A 84 -22.72 5.73 -1.62
C LEU A 84 -21.90 5.49 -2.90
N GLU A 85 -22.52 5.72 -4.06
CA GLU A 85 -21.84 5.56 -5.34
C GLU A 85 -20.62 6.49 -5.44
N ALA A 86 -20.76 7.73 -5.01
CA ALA A 86 -19.64 8.68 -4.99
C ALA A 86 -18.53 8.22 -4.05
N GLU A 87 -18.87 7.70 -2.87
CA GLU A 87 -17.90 7.16 -1.91
C GLU A 87 -17.20 5.92 -2.46
N GLN A 88 -17.92 5.04 -3.16
CA GLN A 88 -17.33 3.87 -3.81
C GLN A 88 -16.32 4.27 -4.88
N GLN A 89 -16.66 5.26 -5.71
CA GLN A 89 -15.75 5.77 -6.75
C GLN A 89 -14.51 6.41 -6.14
N GLU A 90 -14.66 7.18 -5.08
CA GLU A 90 -13.54 7.78 -4.35
C GLU A 90 -12.63 6.69 -3.75
N ALA A 91 -13.21 5.67 -3.16
CA ALA A 91 -12.46 4.54 -2.60
C ALA A 91 -11.69 3.79 -3.69
N ASP A 92 -12.31 3.55 -4.85
CA ASP A 92 -11.65 2.90 -6.00
C ASP A 92 -10.48 3.73 -6.51
N GLY A 93 -10.63 5.06 -6.57
CA GLY A 93 -9.56 5.97 -6.96
C GLY A 93 -8.37 5.90 -6.00
N LYS A 94 -8.63 5.90 -4.71
CA LYS A 94 -7.59 5.78 -3.68
C LYS A 94 -6.85 4.44 -3.76
N LEU A 95 -7.58 3.35 -3.97
CA LEU A 95 -6.98 2.02 -4.09
C LEU A 95 -6.08 1.93 -5.34
N SER A 96 -6.54 2.49 -6.46
CA SER A 96 -5.74 2.54 -7.69
C SER A 96 -4.46 3.34 -7.49
N GLU A 97 -4.54 4.48 -6.82
CA GLU A 97 -3.38 5.32 -6.52
C GLU A 97 -2.39 4.61 -5.60
N LEU A 98 -2.88 3.95 -4.55
CA LEU A 98 -2.05 3.16 -3.64
C LEU A 98 -1.34 2.02 -4.39
N GLN A 99 -2.06 1.32 -5.25
CA GLN A 99 -1.47 0.23 -6.03
C GLN A 99 -0.39 0.74 -6.98
N ALA A 100 -0.62 1.87 -7.64
CA ALA A 100 0.38 2.49 -8.52
C ALA A 100 1.65 2.87 -7.75
N ARG A 101 1.51 3.44 -6.56
CA ARG A 101 2.65 3.78 -5.70
C ARG A 101 3.41 2.54 -5.23
N LEU A 102 2.69 1.48 -4.84
CA LEU A 102 3.30 0.22 -4.47
C LEU A 102 4.11 -0.37 -5.62
N ASP A 103 3.56 -0.36 -6.83
CA ASP A 103 4.24 -0.88 -8.02
C ASP A 103 5.51 -0.08 -8.32
N GLU A 104 5.47 1.25 -8.17
CA GLU A 104 6.62 2.12 -8.37
C GLU A 104 7.71 1.84 -7.34
N TYR A 105 7.36 1.74 -6.07
CA TYR A 105 8.33 1.44 -5.01
C TYR A 105 8.91 0.03 -5.15
N ASP A 106 8.09 -0.95 -5.53
CA ASP A 106 8.57 -2.30 -5.80
C ASP A 106 9.61 -2.30 -6.92
N ALA A 107 9.36 -1.57 -8.00
CA ALA A 107 10.31 -1.46 -9.11
C ALA A 107 11.63 -0.82 -8.67
N GLN A 108 11.57 0.25 -7.88
CA GLN A 108 12.77 0.91 -7.36
C GLN A 108 13.55 0.01 -6.42
N MET A 109 12.87 -0.70 -5.54
CA MET A 109 13.48 -1.65 -4.60
C MET A 109 14.18 -2.78 -5.35
N LYS A 110 13.56 -3.31 -6.39
CA LYS A 110 14.16 -4.36 -7.23
C LYS A 110 15.43 -3.88 -7.92
N GLN A 111 15.43 -2.65 -8.45
CA GLN A 111 16.62 -2.07 -9.07
C GLN A 111 17.77 -1.92 -8.09
N LEU A 112 17.48 -1.41 -6.88
CA LEU A 112 18.50 -1.28 -5.83
C LEU A 112 19.00 -2.64 -5.37
N LYS A 113 18.12 -3.61 -5.24
CA LYS A 113 18.46 -4.98 -4.83
C LYS A 113 19.39 -5.64 -5.84
N VAL A 114 19.11 -5.52 -7.13
CA VAL A 114 19.99 -6.03 -8.20
C VAL A 114 21.37 -5.39 -8.11
N LYS A 115 21.42 -4.08 -7.96
CA LYS A 115 22.69 -3.33 -7.84
C LYS A 115 23.51 -3.79 -6.63
N LEU A 116 22.86 -3.88 -5.47
CA LEU A 116 23.53 -4.28 -4.24
C LEU A 116 23.93 -5.74 -4.25
N TYR A 117 23.09 -6.62 -4.81
CA TYR A 117 23.37 -8.03 -4.92
C TYR A 117 24.56 -8.29 -5.87
N ALA A 118 24.68 -7.50 -6.94
CA ALA A 118 25.81 -7.62 -7.86
C ALA A 118 27.15 -7.36 -7.16
N LYS A 119 27.16 -6.45 -6.18
CA LYS A 119 28.39 -6.12 -5.43
C LYS A 119 28.61 -7.03 -4.22
N PHE A 120 27.59 -7.27 -3.41
CA PHE A 120 27.71 -7.95 -2.13
C PHE A 120 27.33 -9.44 -2.16
N GLY A 121 26.59 -9.87 -3.19
CA GLY A 121 26.13 -11.25 -3.30
C GLY A 121 25.30 -11.67 -2.08
N ASP A 122 25.61 -12.86 -1.56
CA ASP A 122 24.88 -13.41 -0.41
C ASP A 122 25.10 -12.64 0.90
N ASN A 123 26.09 -11.75 0.91
CA ASN A 123 26.38 -10.93 2.09
C ASN A 123 25.44 -9.72 2.25
N ILE A 124 24.61 -9.47 1.25
CA ILE A 124 23.73 -8.28 1.24
C ILE A 124 22.77 -8.25 2.43
N SER A 125 22.32 -9.40 2.88
CA SER A 125 21.39 -9.48 4.02
C SER A 125 22.01 -8.96 5.32
N GLU A 126 23.33 -8.98 5.44
CA GLU A 126 24.05 -8.44 6.60
C GLU A 126 24.05 -6.89 6.60
N TYR A 127 23.87 -6.28 5.43
CA TYR A 127 23.99 -4.84 5.26
C TYR A 127 22.64 -4.11 5.11
N ALA A 128 21.62 -4.76 4.56
CA ALA A 128 20.43 -4.05 4.11
C ALA A 128 19.10 -4.73 4.46
N PHE A 129 19.09 -6.04 4.51
CA PHE A 129 17.84 -6.77 4.59
C PHE A 129 17.79 -7.63 5.86
#